data_f8d9a6ae9b547f5bf94449a916fd0944
#
_entry.id   f8d9a6ae9b547f5bf94449a916fd0944
#
_cell.length_a   1.000
_cell.length_b   1.000
_cell.length_c   1.000
_cell.angle_alpha   90.00
_cell.angle_beta   90.00
_cell.angle_gamma   90.00
#
_symmetry.space_group_name_H-M   'P 1'
#
loop_
_entity.id
_entity.type
_entity.pdbx_description
1 polymer ?
#
loop_
_entity_poly.entity_id
_entity_poly.type
_entity_poly.pdbx_seq_one_letter_code
_entity_poly.pdbx_strand_id
1 'polypeptide(L)'
;AVAMSKEHSNPEYKRNRAIILQGNPTCNYCDKPANNVDHIIPLMNGGEHDLDNLQPCCAQCNNRKGHKEVAQRNRSISHQRAEAMRNHAIPMPKAKEFFYTEKILTPTQVRLIPTSPNQPVPAGIGHAQPRLETSRPEHVGSFAPQVREWASEHMNVQLMDWQYTALDGQLLYDENFELVNRVALVSTARQCGKTTALMALVGWWLTEMPKIRGKKQTVLSTAHRLDLAVMLFDELSPILEQRFGAVLMKSYGRNRVTMPDGSTWLVRAANNSVGHGTSPSLVVADEMWDISREVIDGGLLPAQRAQVSPLLSMWSTAGTEASTAMLKWREQGLRAIDTGKNASFYFAEWSPPPDINPMTPAAWVYGNPALGITLTPETLLAESENPDRASFLRASCNLWVASDKSWIQPGQWPALQYDGEVPEGGTVAIETSLDDTRYFAVRCVALPDRRTIATVEFVADTFSEMLSHVERLCANPAVKFAITPTVDNHWPLSLERRRIVVGYGEILKFTPSVKNMINEKLLWHDGSNQLAEHVSRAVAVRSQNSIALSSQRSPGPIELARCMVWAAALTSRPTS
;
A
#
# COMPACT_ATOMS: atom_id res chain seq x y z
N ALA A 1 -24.18 -22.49 5.71
CA ALA A 1 -25.63 -22.28 5.43
C ALA A 1 -26.32 -23.56 4.97
N VAL A 2 -25.67 -24.40 4.15
CA VAL A 2 -26.25 -25.70 3.72
C VAL A 2 -26.34 -26.69 4.88
N ALA A 3 -25.41 -26.69 5.83
CA ALA A 3 -25.49 -27.51 7.04
C ALA A 3 -26.63 -27.07 7.96
N MET A 4 -26.81 -25.77 8.21
CA MET A 4 -27.89 -25.23 9.06
C MET A 4 -29.30 -25.53 8.49
N SER A 5 -29.47 -25.53 7.17
CA SER A 5 -30.78 -25.84 6.56
C SER A 5 -31.14 -27.33 6.68
N LYS A 6 -30.17 -28.24 6.69
CA LYS A 6 -30.38 -29.69 6.91
C LYS A 6 -30.71 -30.01 8.36
N GLU A 7 -30.12 -29.34 9.35
CA GLU A 7 -30.43 -29.48 10.77
C GLU A 7 -31.90 -29.15 11.08
N HIS A 8 -32.38 -28.01 10.60
CA HIS A 8 -33.77 -27.59 10.78
C HIS A 8 -34.79 -28.48 10.04
N SER A 9 -34.37 -29.32 9.11
CA SER A 9 -35.22 -30.27 8.41
C SER A 9 -35.22 -31.67 9.05
N ASN A 10 -34.25 -31.99 9.94
CA ASN A 10 -34.18 -33.28 10.61
C ASN A 10 -35.39 -33.54 11.51
N PRO A 11 -36.16 -34.66 11.33
CA PRO A 11 -37.35 -34.95 12.11
C PRO A 11 -37.11 -35.15 13.61
N GLU A 12 -35.97 -35.76 13.95
CA GLU A 12 -35.54 -36.01 15.32
C GLU A 12 -35.23 -34.70 16.05
N TYR A 13 -34.41 -33.83 15.43
CA TYR A 13 -34.14 -32.50 15.96
C TYR A 13 -35.42 -31.69 16.22
N LYS A 14 -36.37 -31.73 15.29
CA LYS A 14 -37.65 -31.00 15.45
C LYS A 14 -38.45 -31.52 16.64
N ARG A 15 -38.51 -32.82 16.81
CA ARG A 15 -39.21 -33.49 17.94
C ARG A 15 -38.55 -33.11 19.26
N ASN A 16 -37.24 -33.30 19.36
CA ASN A 16 -36.48 -33.03 20.57
C ASN A 16 -36.43 -31.57 20.94
N ARG A 17 -36.33 -30.70 19.93
CA ARG A 17 -36.45 -29.24 20.11
C ARG A 17 -37.82 -28.83 20.72
N ALA A 18 -38.90 -29.45 20.28
CA ALA A 18 -40.23 -29.15 20.83
C ALA A 18 -40.32 -29.57 22.30
N ILE A 19 -39.75 -30.69 22.68
CA ILE A 19 -39.67 -31.18 24.07
C ILE A 19 -38.86 -30.21 24.94
N ILE A 20 -37.65 -29.85 24.50
CA ILE A 20 -36.75 -28.96 25.25
C ILE A 20 -37.34 -27.57 25.48
N LEU A 21 -38.09 -27.05 24.54
CA LEU A 21 -38.72 -25.70 24.67
C LEU A 21 -40.12 -25.73 25.31
N GLN A 22 -40.62 -26.89 25.71
CA GLN A 22 -41.91 -27.00 26.38
C GLN A 22 -41.85 -26.32 27.77
N GLY A 23 -42.88 -25.52 28.11
CA GLY A 23 -42.95 -24.84 29.40
C GLY A 23 -42.14 -23.53 29.50
N ASN A 24 -41.69 -22.96 28.37
CA ASN A 24 -40.93 -21.71 28.32
C ASN A 24 -39.68 -21.70 29.23
N PRO A 25 -38.71 -22.60 29.01
CA PRO A 25 -37.54 -22.68 29.84
C PRO A 25 -36.64 -21.44 29.72
N THR A 26 -35.74 -21.28 30.69
CA THR A 26 -34.69 -20.27 30.63
C THR A 26 -33.46 -20.77 29.88
N CYS A 27 -32.68 -19.84 29.32
CA CYS A 27 -31.44 -20.12 28.63
C CYS A 27 -30.35 -20.59 29.60
N ASN A 28 -29.75 -21.73 29.37
CA ASN A 28 -28.67 -22.29 30.21
C ASN A 28 -27.40 -21.41 30.32
N TYR A 29 -27.28 -20.35 29.47
CA TYR A 29 -26.11 -19.48 29.47
C TYR A 29 -26.33 -18.10 30.10
N CYS A 30 -27.57 -17.60 30.21
CA CYS A 30 -27.83 -16.22 30.66
C CYS A 30 -29.17 -15.99 31.35
N ASP A 31 -29.89 -17.03 31.71
CA ASP A 31 -31.16 -17.06 32.44
C ASP A 31 -32.33 -16.27 31.79
N LYS A 32 -32.15 -15.75 30.57
CA LYS A 32 -33.21 -15.12 29.77
C LYS A 32 -34.11 -16.20 29.16
N PRO A 33 -35.36 -15.91 28.76
CA PRO A 33 -36.20 -16.87 28.08
C PRO A 33 -35.51 -17.54 26.89
N ALA A 34 -35.55 -18.86 26.83
CA ALA A 34 -34.98 -19.62 25.71
C ALA A 34 -36.01 -19.68 24.57
N ASN A 35 -35.56 -19.37 23.37
CA ASN A 35 -36.33 -19.47 22.12
C ASN A 35 -35.65 -20.36 21.08
N ASN A 36 -34.51 -20.94 21.44
CA ASN A 36 -33.71 -21.82 20.61
C ASN A 36 -33.15 -22.99 21.43
N VAL A 37 -32.57 -23.98 20.75
CA VAL A 37 -31.92 -25.14 21.35
C VAL A 37 -30.48 -25.20 20.80
N ASP A 38 -29.56 -25.45 21.69
CA ASP A 38 -28.13 -25.58 21.41
C ASP A 38 -27.65 -27.02 21.64
N HIS A 39 -26.73 -27.48 20.83
CA HIS A 39 -26.06 -28.76 21.05
C HIS A 39 -24.92 -28.61 22.07
N ILE A 40 -24.96 -29.38 23.16
CA ILE A 40 -23.90 -29.39 24.19
C ILE A 40 -22.57 -29.73 23.53
N ILE A 41 -22.55 -30.86 22.79
CA ILE A 41 -21.46 -31.26 21.90
C ILE A 41 -21.89 -30.85 20.49
N PRO A 42 -21.19 -29.92 19.80
CA PRO A 42 -21.53 -29.52 18.46
C PRO A 42 -21.56 -30.68 17.47
N LEU A 43 -22.46 -30.64 16.49
CA LEU A 43 -22.53 -31.65 15.42
C LEU A 43 -21.21 -31.83 14.66
N MET A 44 -20.48 -30.73 14.49
CA MET A 44 -19.15 -30.77 13.87
C MET A 44 -18.08 -31.53 14.69
N ASN A 45 -18.35 -31.78 15.98
CA ASN A 45 -17.48 -32.50 16.90
C ASN A 45 -18.04 -33.89 17.23
N GLY A 46 -19.00 -34.39 16.42
CA GLY A 46 -19.60 -35.71 16.59
C GLY A 46 -20.78 -35.76 17.54
N GLY A 47 -21.36 -34.61 17.92
CA GLY A 47 -22.63 -34.55 18.67
C GLY A 47 -23.81 -35.03 17.81
N GLU A 48 -24.82 -35.59 18.44
CA GLU A 48 -26.06 -36.06 17.81
C GLU A 48 -27.26 -35.21 18.25
N HIS A 49 -28.45 -35.47 17.68
CA HIS A 49 -29.66 -34.73 17.97
C HIS A 49 -30.45 -35.24 19.19
N ASP A 50 -29.83 -36.08 20.03
CA ASP A 50 -30.43 -36.65 21.21
C ASP A 50 -30.80 -35.63 22.27
N LEU A 51 -31.82 -35.93 23.07
CA LEU A 51 -32.26 -35.08 24.16
C LEU A 51 -31.15 -34.72 25.15
N ASP A 52 -30.25 -35.67 25.42
CA ASP A 52 -29.13 -35.51 26.35
C ASP A 52 -28.04 -34.57 25.81
N ASN A 53 -27.97 -34.38 24.48
CA ASN A 53 -27.06 -33.48 23.82
C ASN A 53 -27.69 -32.11 23.47
N LEU A 54 -28.95 -31.88 23.84
CA LEU A 54 -29.66 -30.65 23.54
C LEU A 54 -30.00 -29.89 24.82
N GLN A 55 -29.85 -28.55 24.79
CA GLN A 55 -30.21 -27.70 25.93
C GLN A 55 -30.91 -26.41 25.48
N PRO A 56 -31.79 -25.83 26.35
CA PRO A 56 -32.48 -24.61 26.01
C PRO A 56 -31.51 -23.42 25.99
N CYS A 57 -31.59 -22.58 24.96
CA CYS A 57 -30.78 -21.37 24.86
C CYS A 57 -31.53 -20.21 24.16
N CYS A 58 -31.07 -18.98 24.39
CA CYS A 58 -31.52 -17.84 23.60
C CYS A 58 -30.68 -17.70 22.32
N ALA A 59 -31.25 -17.12 21.28
CA ALA A 59 -30.57 -16.94 19.99
C ALA A 59 -29.21 -16.20 20.08
N GLN A 60 -29.10 -15.25 21.01
CA GLN A 60 -27.86 -14.48 21.22
C GLN A 60 -26.73 -15.34 21.81
N CYS A 61 -27.05 -16.20 22.79
CA CYS A 61 -26.04 -17.10 23.39
C CYS A 61 -25.65 -18.23 22.43
N ASN A 62 -26.60 -18.76 21.66
CA ASN A 62 -26.34 -19.78 20.65
C ASN A 62 -25.36 -19.25 19.58
N ASN A 63 -25.63 -18.06 19.04
CA ASN A 63 -24.74 -17.43 18.07
C ASN A 63 -23.33 -17.16 18.65
N ARG A 64 -23.25 -16.66 19.91
CA ARG A 64 -21.96 -16.42 20.58
C ARG A 64 -21.14 -17.69 20.76
N LYS A 65 -21.78 -18.81 21.11
CA LYS A 65 -21.11 -20.13 21.24
C LYS A 65 -20.61 -20.62 19.89
N GLY A 66 -21.46 -20.59 18.86
CA GLY A 66 -21.09 -21.02 17.50
C GLY A 66 -19.88 -20.25 16.96
N HIS A 67 -19.80 -18.95 17.21
CA HIS A 67 -18.60 -18.15 16.83
C HIS A 67 -17.32 -18.57 17.58
N LYS A 68 -17.41 -18.86 18.89
CA LYS A 68 -16.25 -19.33 19.67
C LYS A 68 -15.76 -20.69 19.20
N GLU A 69 -16.68 -21.60 18.89
CA GLU A 69 -16.36 -22.97 18.43
C GLU A 69 -15.71 -22.97 17.05
N VAL A 70 -16.20 -22.14 16.12
CA VAL A 70 -15.60 -21.96 14.80
C VAL A 70 -14.17 -21.39 14.92
N ALA A 71 -13.97 -20.39 15.80
CA ALA A 71 -12.66 -19.81 16.05
C ALA A 71 -11.69 -20.85 16.67
N GLN A 72 -12.17 -21.67 17.62
CA GLN A 72 -11.37 -22.70 18.27
C GLN A 72 -11.00 -23.84 17.32
N ARG A 73 -11.91 -24.24 16.43
CA ARG A 73 -11.65 -25.23 15.36
C ARG A 73 -10.62 -24.73 14.37
N ASN A 74 -10.72 -23.47 13.94
CA ASN A 74 -9.76 -22.89 13.00
C ASN A 74 -8.36 -22.81 13.61
N ARG A 75 -8.24 -22.53 14.90
CA ARG A 75 -6.95 -22.62 15.63
C ARG A 75 -6.42 -24.05 15.69
N SER A 76 -7.29 -25.04 15.96
CA SER A 76 -6.90 -26.46 15.99
C SER A 76 -6.47 -26.97 14.61
N ILE A 77 -7.20 -26.63 13.55
CA ILE A 77 -6.86 -27.03 12.17
C ILE A 77 -5.57 -26.35 11.72
N SER A 78 -5.35 -25.09 12.04
CA SER A 78 -4.09 -24.40 11.73
C SER A 78 -2.91 -25.02 12.50
N HIS A 79 -3.10 -25.40 13.76
CA HIS A 79 -2.09 -26.08 14.55
C HIS A 79 -1.79 -27.50 14.02
N GLN A 80 -2.82 -28.28 13.69
CA GLN A 80 -2.68 -29.61 13.10
C GLN A 80 -2.05 -29.57 11.69
N ARG A 81 -2.39 -28.58 10.86
CA ARG A 81 -1.74 -28.37 9.56
C ARG A 81 -0.28 -27.94 9.70
N ALA A 82 0.03 -27.08 10.66
CA ALA A 82 1.42 -26.68 10.94
C ALA A 82 2.25 -27.86 11.50
N GLU A 83 1.63 -28.77 12.23
CA GLU A 83 2.25 -29.98 12.76
C GLU A 83 2.37 -31.07 11.66
N ALA A 84 1.36 -31.23 10.80
CA ALA A 84 1.41 -32.09 9.63
C ALA A 84 2.46 -31.63 8.61
N MET A 85 2.62 -30.32 8.40
CA MET A 85 3.70 -29.75 7.56
C MET A 85 5.09 -29.98 8.18
N ARG A 86 5.21 -30.04 9.51
CA ARG A 86 6.48 -30.40 10.19
C ARG A 86 6.78 -31.90 10.13
N ASN A 87 5.76 -32.75 10.14
CA ASN A 87 5.90 -34.20 10.21
C ASN A 87 5.88 -34.92 8.84
N HIS A 88 5.41 -34.25 7.78
CA HIS A 88 5.46 -34.71 6.39
C HIS A 88 6.48 -33.91 5.60
N ALA A 89 7.74 -33.95 6.03
CA ALA A 89 8.85 -33.70 5.15
C ALA A 89 8.89 -34.81 4.10
N ILE A 90 8.15 -34.67 2.99
CA ILE A 90 8.43 -35.42 1.77
C ILE A 90 9.86 -35.07 1.42
N PRO A 91 10.79 -36.06 1.25
CA PRO A 91 12.12 -35.74 0.79
C PRO A 91 11.99 -35.14 -0.60
N MET A 92 12.15 -33.83 -0.68
CA MET A 92 12.31 -33.13 -1.96
C MET A 92 13.49 -33.80 -2.68
N PRO A 93 13.38 -34.13 -3.96
CA PRO A 93 14.55 -34.50 -4.74
C PRO A 93 15.55 -33.38 -4.57
N LYS A 94 16.82 -33.73 -4.29
CA LYS A 94 17.93 -32.78 -4.11
C LYS A 94 17.88 -31.74 -5.22
N ALA A 95 17.19 -30.64 -4.98
CA ALA A 95 17.33 -29.44 -5.77
C ALA A 95 18.80 -29.06 -5.60
N LYS A 96 19.52 -28.98 -6.72
CA LYS A 96 20.84 -28.38 -6.76
C LYS A 96 20.74 -27.11 -5.93
N GLU A 97 21.59 -27.00 -4.93
CA GLU A 97 21.69 -25.85 -4.04
C GLU A 97 21.75 -24.55 -4.84
N PHE A 98 20.60 -23.95 -5.05
CA PHE A 98 20.54 -22.52 -5.31
C PHE A 98 20.64 -21.89 -3.93
N PHE A 99 21.88 -21.58 -3.54
CA PHE A 99 22.17 -20.71 -2.43
C PHE A 99 21.56 -19.35 -2.72
N TYR A 100 20.33 -19.09 -2.23
CA TYR A 100 19.93 -17.75 -1.89
C TYR A 100 20.68 -17.38 -0.60
N THR A 101 21.94 -17.06 -0.73
CA THR A 101 22.55 -16.15 0.22
C THR A 101 21.89 -14.81 -0.04
N GLU A 102 21.19 -14.26 0.97
CA GLU A 102 21.00 -12.83 1.11
C GLU A 102 22.39 -12.16 1.13
N LYS A 103 23.01 -12.06 -0.03
CA LYS A 103 24.06 -11.09 -0.25
C LYS A 103 23.32 -9.79 -0.53
N ILE A 104 23.14 -8.98 0.52
CA ILE A 104 23.09 -7.54 0.37
C ILE A 104 24.27 -7.21 -0.54
N LEU A 105 23.96 -6.90 -1.82
CA LEU A 105 24.98 -6.50 -2.78
C LEU A 105 25.64 -5.26 -2.20
N THR A 106 26.91 -5.37 -1.86
CA THR A 106 27.67 -4.20 -1.45
C THR A 106 27.71 -3.19 -2.60
N PRO A 107 27.81 -1.89 -2.35
CA PRO A 107 27.85 -0.85 -3.38
C PRO A 107 28.86 -1.10 -4.51
N THR A 108 29.92 -1.84 -4.23
CA THR A 108 30.97 -2.20 -5.19
C THR A 108 30.51 -3.26 -6.21
N GLN A 109 29.54 -4.11 -5.89
CA GLN A 109 29.02 -5.14 -6.80
C GLN A 109 27.98 -4.59 -7.79
N VAL A 110 27.35 -3.46 -7.47
CA VAL A 110 26.42 -2.75 -8.37
C VAL A 110 27.17 -2.08 -9.53
N ARG A 111 28.46 -1.81 -9.40
CA ARG A 111 29.29 -1.20 -10.46
C ARG A 111 29.53 -2.07 -11.70
N LEU A 112 29.19 -3.35 -11.66
CA LEU A 112 29.50 -4.30 -12.75
C LEU A 112 28.28 -4.69 -13.60
N ILE A 113 27.16 -3.95 -13.54
CA ILE A 113 26.05 -4.16 -14.46
C ILE A 113 26.36 -3.40 -15.75
N PRO A 114 26.62 -4.08 -16.85
CA PRO A 114 26.99 -3.42 -18.09
C PRO A 114 25.82 -2.66 -18.70
N THR A 115 26.11 -1.49 -19.20
CA THR A 115 25.16 -0.57 -19.86
C THR A 115 25.01 -0.85 -21.36
N SER A 116 25.30 -2.06 -21.84
CA SER A 116 25.22 -2.41 -23.26
C SER A 116 23.85 -3.00 -23.62
N PRO A 117 23.17 -2.52 -24.68
CA PRO A 117 21.86 -3.01 -25.12
C PRO A 117 21.84 -4.45 -25.62
N ASN A 118 23.00 -5.11 -25.80
CA ASN A 118 23.11 -6.45 -26.37
C ASN A 118 23.41 -7.57 -25.35
N GLN A 119 23.19 -7.35 -24.06
CA GLN A 119 23.34 -8.44 -23.08
C GLN A 119 22.04 -9.21 -22.86
N PRO A 120 22.10 -10.55 -22.65
CA PRO A 120 20.92 -11.33 -22.36
C PRO A 120 20.24 -10.83 -21.08
N VAL A 121 18.94 -10.58 -21.17
CA VAL A 121 18.12 -10.18 -20.03
C VAL A 121 18.21 -11.28 -18.97
N PRO A 122 18.61 -10.99 -17.73
CA PRO A 122 18.56 -11.99 -16.67
C PRO A 122 17.15 -12.53 -16.53
N ALA A 123 16.96 -13.84 -16.36
CA ALA A 123 15.68 -14.43 -16.01
C ALA A 123 15.30 -13.97 -14.60
N GLY A 124 14.70 -12.76 -14.50
CA GLY A 124 14.24 -12.18 -13.25
C GLY A 124 12.79 -12.58 -13.00
N ILE A 125 12.51 -13.04 -11.78
CA ILE A 125 11.14 -13.20 -11.29
C ILE A 125 10.79 -11.91 -10.55
N GLY A 126 9.59 -11.38 -10.81
CA GLY A 126 9.10 -10.17 -10.14
C GLY A 126 9.01 -10.35 -8.62
N HIS A 127 9.25 -9.31 -7.88
CA HIS A 127 9.22 -9.36 -6.41
C HIS A 127 7.78 -9.52 -5.90
N ALA A 128 7.53 -10.54 -5.09
CA ALA A 128 6.24 -10.75 -4.44
C ALA A 128 5.95 -9.70 -3.35
N GLN A 129 7.00 -9.19 -2.70
CA GLN A 129 6.89 -8.16 -1.67
C GLN A 129 6.97 -6.77 -2.28
N PRO A 130 6.15 -5.81 -1.83
CA PRO A 130 6.24 -4.42 -2.27
C PRO A 130 7.52 -3.77 -1.75
N ARG A 131 8.07 -2.82 -2.48
CA ARG A 131 9.22 -2.03 -2.01
C ARG A 131 8.82 -1.05 -0.90
N LEU A 132 7.63 -0.47 -1.02
CA LEU A 132 7.08 0.46 -0.04
C LEU A 132 5.82 -0.17 0.55
N GLU A 133 5.80 -0.37 1.85
CA GLU A 133 4.67 -0.93 2.58
C GLU A 133 4.54 -0.25 3.94
N THR A 134 3.33 0.15 4.30
CA THR A 134 3.05 0.66 5.65
C THR A 134 3.19 -0.46 6.68
N SER A 135 3.62 -0.12 7.89
CA SER A 135 3.66 -1.07 9.01
C SER A 135 2.26 -1.66 9.23
N ARG A 136 2.21 -2.95 9.57
CA ARG A 136 0.96 -3.64 9.87
C ARG A 136 0.49 -3.26 11.27
N PRO A 137 -0.75 -2.77 11.44
CA PRO A 137 -1.33 -2.53 12.76
C PRO A 137 -1.43 -3.82 13.56
N GLU A 138 -1.69 -3.72 14.88
CA GLU A 138 -1.99 -4.88 15.70
C GLU A 138 -3.21 -5.64 15.15
N HIS A 139 -3.08 -6.95 14.97
CA HIS A 139 -4.07 -7.80 14.34
C HIS A 139 -3.96 -9.24 14.85
N VAL A 140 -5.01 -10.03 14.67
CA VAL A 140 -5.06 -11.45 15.07
C VAL A 140 -4.92 -12.38 13.87
N GLY A 141 -5.25 -11.91 12.69
CA GLY A 141 -5.19 -12.69 11.45
C GLY A 141 -5.55 -11.88 10.22
N SER A 142 -5.63 -12.57 9.08
CA SER A 142 -6.04 -11.99 7.79
C SER A 142 -7.05 -12.89 7.09
N PHE A 143 -7.94 -12.29 6.30
CA PHE A 143 -8.88 -13.02 5.45
C PHE A 143 -8.26 -13.42 4.10
N ALA A 144 -7.04 -13.01 3.77
CA ALA A 144 -6.40 -13.33 2.50
C ALA A 144 -6.27 -14.83 2.19
N PRO A 145 -5.98 -15.72 3.16
CA PRO A 145 -6.00 -17.16 2.89
C PRO A 145 -7.35 -17.67 2.37
N GLN A 146 -8.47 -17.12 2.89
CA GLN A 146 -9.82 -17.48 2.44
C GLN A 146 -10.10 -16.93 1.04
N VAL A 147 -9.62 -15.72 0.71
CA VAL A 147 -9.73 -15.15 -0.63
C VAL A 147 -8.93 -15.97 -1.65
N ARG A 148 -7.72 -16.41 -1.31
CA ARG A 148 -6.90 -17.30 -2.15
C ARG A 148 -7.60 -18.65 -2.41
N GLU A 149 -8.17 -19.25 -1.37
CA GLU A 149 -8.93 -20.51 -1.47
C GLU A 149 -10.18 -20.32 -2.36
N TRP A 150 -10.91 -19.22 -2.15
CA TRP A 150 -12.08 -18.87 -2.96
C TRP A 150 -11.73 -18.70 -4.44
N ALA A 151 -10.64 -18.03 -4.77
CA ALA A 151 -10.17 -17.88 -6.14
C ALA A 151 -9.83 -19.23 -6.79
N SER A 152 -9.15 -20.11 -6.06
CA SER A 152 -8.82 -21.45 -6.51
C SER A 152 -10.07 -22.29 -6.77
N GLU A 153 -11.04 -22.29 -5.85
CA GLU A 153 -12.24 -23.14 -5.95
C GLU A 153 -13.25 -22.64 -6.97
N HIS A 154 -13.44 -21.32 -7.07
CA HIS A 154 -14.56 -20.76 -7.81
C HIS A 154 -14.16 -20.10 -9.12
N MET A 155 -12.96 -19.53 -9.20
CA MET A 155 -12.42 -18.95 -10.42
C MET A 155 -11.49 -19.93 -11.18
N ASN A 156 -11.05 -21.01 -10.54
CA ASN A 156 -9.99 -21.89 -11.04
C ASN A 156 -8.68 -21.14 -11.32
N VAL A 157 -8.35 -20.19 -10.45
CA VAL A 157 -7.17 -19.33 -10.55
C VAL A 157 -6.34 -19.43 -9.27
N GLN A 158 -5.03 -19.66 -9.45
CA GLN A 158 -4.07 -19.53 -8.36
C GLN A 158 -3.60 -18.07 -8.30
N LEU A 159 -3.90 -17.38 -7.20
CA LEU A 159 -3.40 -16.02 -6.99
C LEU A 159 -1.88 -16.04 -6.86
N MET A 160 -1.20 -15.14 -7.58
CA MET A 160 0.23 -14.92 -7.44
C MET A 160 0.58 -14.45 -6.03
N ASP A 161 1.81 -14.68 -5.59
CA ASP A 161 2.22 -14.31 -4.23
C ASP A 161 2.12 -12.80 -3.95
N TRP A 162 2.37 -11.95 -4.93
CA TRP A 162 2.19 -10.51 -4.79
C TRP A 162 0.71 -10.10 -4.59
N GLN A 163 -0.22 -10.78 -5.30
CA GLN A 163 -1.66 -10.55 -5.14
C GLN A 163 -2.11 -10.97 -3.73
N TYR A 164 -1.59 -12.10 -3.27
CA TYR A 164 -1.81 -12.56 -1.90
C TYR A 164 -1.25 -11.55 -0.89
N THR A 165 -0.01 -11.07 -1.05
CA THR A 165 0.61 -10.07 -0.18
C THR A 165 -0.23 -8.79 -0.10
N ALA A 166 -0.70 -8.30 -1.26
CA ALA A 166 -1.55 -7.11 -1.33
C ALA A 166 -2.91 -7.30 -0.63
N LEU A 167 -3.51 -8.49 -0.76
CA LEU A 167 -4.76 -8.84 -0.07
C LEU A 167 -4.52 -9.05 1.43
N ASP A 168 -3.41 -9.67 1.80
CA ASP A 168 -3.07 -9.97 3.19
C ASP A 168 -2.95 -8.70 4.02
N GLY A 169 -2.21 -7.70 3.53
CA GLY A 169 -2.02 -6.45 4.24
C GLY A 169 -3.31 -5.64 4.43
N GLN A 170 -4.23 -5.65 3.46
CA GLN A 170 -5.47 -4.88 3.56
C GLN A 170 -6.60 -5.60 4.32
N LEU A 171 -6.56 -6.94 4.43
CA LEU A 171 -7.60 -7.76 5.04
C LEU A 171 -7.26 -8.26 6.45
N LEU A 172 -6.32 -7.60 7.12
CA LEU A 172 -6.00 -7.86 8.53
C LEU A 172 -7.23 -7.57 9.40
N TYR A 173 -7.48 -8.42 10.41
CA TYR A 173 -8.60 -8.28 11.31
C TYR A 173 -8.21 -8.43 12.80
N ASP A 174 -9.00 -7.83 13.66
CA ASP A 174 -8.88 -7.88 15.12
C ASP A 174 -9.61 -9.10 15.73
N GLU A 175 -9.65 -9.17 17.07
CA GLU A 175 -10.31 -10.23 17.83
C GLU A 175 -11.84 -10.34 17.56
N ASN A 176 -12.46 -9.28 17.03
CA ASN A 176 -13.89 -9.25 16.70
C ASN A 176 -14.15 -9.58 15.22
N PHE A 177 -13.14 -9.97 14.46
CA PHE A 177 -13.16 -10.13 13.00
C PHE A 177 -13.50 -8.83 12.26
N GLU A 178 -13.18 -7.67 12.86
CA GLU A 178 -13.29 -6.38 12.21
C GLU A 178 -11.96 -6.02 11.56
N LEU A 179 -12.01 -5.43 10.36
CA LEU A 179 -10.80 -5.03 9.64
C LEU A 179 -10.08 -3.92 10.39
N VAL A 180 -8.78 -4.07 10.57
CA VAL A 180 -7.92 -3.04 11.18
C VAL A 180 -7.60 -1.92 10.20
N ASN A 181 -7.61 -2.21 8.89
CA ASN A 181 -7.45 -1.21 7.83
C ASN A 181 -8.80 -0.85 7.22
N ARG A 182 -9.10 0.45 7.14
CA ARG A 182 -10.32 0.97 6.51
C ARG A 182 -10.11 1.41 5.07
N VAL A 183 -8.89 1.74 4.73
CA VAL A 183 -8.49 2.20 3.41
C VAL A 183 -7.24 1.43 3.00
N ALA A 184 -7.19 1.03 1.74
CA ALA A 184 -6.02 0.41 1.13
C ALA A 184 -5.71 1.07 -0.21
N LEU A 185 -4.42 1.29 -0.49
CA LEU A 185 -3.92 1.69 -1.80
C LEU A 185 -2.81 0.72 -2.23
N VAL A 186 -3.06 0.02 -3.33
CA VAL A 186 -2.13 -0.92 -3.95
C VAL A 186 -1.69 -0.38 -5.30
N SER A 187 -0.39 -0.20 -5.50
CA SER A 187 0.17 0.33 -6.74
C SER A 187 1.22 -0.62 -7.34
N THR A 188 1.03 -0.99 -8.60
CA THR A 188 1.95 -1.84 -9.38
C THR A 188 1.84 -1.52 -10.87
N ALA A 189 2.80 -1.95 -11.68
CA ALA A 189 2.79 -1.75 -13.12
C ALA A 189 1.52 -2.29 -13.78
N ARG A 190 1.28 -1.92 -15.03
CA ARG A 190 0.18 -2.45 -15.84
C ARG A 190 0.35 -3.94 -16.07
N GLN A 191 -0.77 -4.63 -16.36
CA GLN A 191 -0.81 -6.06 -16.74
C GLN A 191 -0.24 -7.03 -15.70
N CYS A 192 -0.08 -6.60 -14.44
CA CYS A 192 0.35 -7.50 -13.36
C CYS A 192 -0.78 -8.37 -12.76
N GLY A 193 -2.04 -8.25 -13.23
CA GLY A 193 -3.15 -9.07 -12.75
C GLY A 193 -3.94 -8.46 -11.59
N LYS A 194 -3.97 -7.11 -11.46
CA LYS A 194 -4.78 -6.40 -10.45
C LYS A 194 -6.24 -6.83 -10.48
N THR A 195 -6.84 -6.87 -11.66
CA THR A 195 -8.26 -7.23 -11.86
C THR A 195 -8.59 -8.62 -11.34
N THR A 196 -7.69 -9.59 -11.51
CA THR A 196 -7.87 -10.97 -10.98
C THR A 196 -7.95 -10.98 -9.45
N ALA A 197 -7.09 -10.22 -8.77
CA ALA A 197 -7.14 -10.08 -7.31
C ALA A 197 -8.44 -9.39 -6.85
N LEU A 198 -8.90 -8.38 -7.59
CA LEU A 198 -10.16 -7.68 -7.30
C LEU A 198 -11.38 -8.58 -7.52
N MET A 199 -11.39 -9.43 -8.55
CA MET A 199 -12.45 -10.43 -8.75
C MET A 199 -12.53 -11.39 -7.56
N ALA A 200 -11.39 -11.91 -7.12
CA ALA A 200 -11.32 -12.80 -5.96
C ALA A 200 -11.83 -12.11 -4.68
N LEU A 201 -11.41 -10.86 -4.45
CA LEU A 201 -11.86 -10.07 -3.30
C LEU A 201 -13.37 -9.82 -3.32
N VAL A 202 -13.92 -9.35 -4.44
CA VAL A 202 -15.36 -9.06 -4.57
C VAL A 202 -16.19 -10.34 -4.45
N GLY A 203 -15.78 -11.41 -5.12
CA GLY A 203 -16.48 -12.69 -5.06
C GLY A 203 -16.51 -13.28 -3.66
N TRP A 204 -15.36 -13.36 -3.01
CA TRP A 204 -15.25 -13.79 -1.62
C TRP A 204 -16.07 -12.91 -0.67
N TRP A 205 -16.03 -11.59 -0.84
CA TRP A 205 -16.77 -10.65 0.01
C TRP A 205 -18.28 -10.85 -0.07
N LEU A 206 -18.81 -11.14 -1.27
CA LEU A 206 -20.24 -11.36 -1.47
C LEU A 206 -20.72 -12.70 -0.94
N THR A 207 -19.86 -13.71 -0.87
CA THR A 207 -20.24 -15.07 -0.50
C THR A 207 -19.88 -15.43 0.95
N GLU A 208 -18.78 -14.90 1.48
CA GLU A 208 -18.26 -15.27 2.80
C GLU A 208 -18.48 -14.21 3.88
N MET A 209 -18.34 -12.91 3.56
CA MET A 209 -18.55 -11.84 4.54
C MET A 209 -19.98 -11.79 5.13
N PRO A 210 -21.07 -12.11 4.40
CA PRO A 210 -22.39 -12.22 5.00
C PRO A 210 -22.46 -13.27 6.11
N LYS A 211 -21.74 -14.37 5.96
CA LYS A 211 -21.65 -15.45 6.96
C LYS A 211 -20.86 -15.01 8.19
N ILE A 212 -19.72 -14.33 7.96
CA ILE A 212 -18.85 -13.82 9.03
C ILE A 212 -19.56 -12.74 9.83
N ARG A 213 -20.22 -11.79 9.16
CA ARG A 213 -20.86 -10.62 9.79
C ARG A 213 -22.33 -10.86 10.21
N GLY A 214 -22.93 -11.97 9.80
CA GLY A 214 -24.34 -12.27 10.09
C GLY A 214 -25.35 -11.33 9.42
N LYS A 215 -24.94 -10.59 8.37
CA LYS A 215 -25.79 -9.61 7.65
C LYS A 215 -25.38 -9.51 6.18
N LYS A 216 -26.38 -9.15 5.34
CA LYS A 216 -26.13 -8.87 3.92
C LYS A 216 -25.09 -7.78 3.73
N GLN A 217 -24.31 -7.91 2.67
CA GLN A 217 -23.25 -6.98 2.30
C GLN A 217 -23.63 -6.17 1.06
N THR A 218 -23.10 -4.96 0.97
CA THR A 218 -23.16 -4.16 -0.26
C THR A 218 -21.75 -3.89 -0.73
N VAL A 219 -21.44 -4.30 -1.95
CA VAL A 219 -20.18 -4.02 -2.63
C VAL A 219 -20.42 -2.98 -3.72
N LEU A 220 -19.52 -2.01 -3.83
CA LEU A 220 -19.53 -1.00 -4.89
C LEU A 220 -18.20 -1.06 -5.63
N SER A 221 -18.23 -1.37 -6.93
CA SER A 221 -17.06 -1.24 -7.82
C SER A 221 -17.17 -0.01 -8.67
N THR A 222 -16.07 0.71 -8.79
CA THR A 222 -15.95 1.91 -9.61
C THR A 222 -14.60 1.99 -10.30
N ALA A 223 -14.56 2.65 -11.44
CA ALA A 223 -13.34 3.05 -12.13
C ALA A 223 -13.60 4.42 -12.78
N HIS A 224 -12.54 5.11 -13.20
CA HIS A 224 -12.66 6.38 -13.92
C HIS A 224 -13.68 6.31 -15.06
N ARG A 225 -13.64 5.24 -15.86
CA ARG A 225 -14.59 4.98 -16.95
C ARG A 225 -15.46 3.78 -16.61
N LEU A 226 -16.74 3.87 -16.98
CA LEU A 226 -17.71 2.81 -16.71
C LEU A 226 -17.33 1.49 -17.39
N ASP A 227 -16.79 1.53 -18.61
CA ASP A 227 -16.37 0.35 -19.36
C ASP A 227 -15.30 -0.47 -18.62
N LEU A 228 -14.35 0.19 -17.94
CA LEU A 228 -13.35 -0.49 -17.11
C LEU A 228 -13.99 -1.16 -15.87
N ALA A 229 -14.92 -0.47 -15.21
CA ALA A 229 -15.65 -1.07 -14.08
C ALA A 229 -16.54 -2.25 -14.53
N VAL A 230 -17.04 -2.22 -15.76
CA VAL A 230 -17.88 -3.28 -16.35
C VAL A 230 -17.04 -4.51 -16.73
N MET A 231 -15.76 -4.37 -17.09
CA MET A 231 -14.89 -5.53 -17.35
C MET A 231 -14.83 -6.48 -16.15
N LEU A 232 -14.62 -5.96 -14.95
CA LEU A 232 -14.65 -6.76 -13.73
C LEU A 232 -16.01 -7.46 -13.54
N PHE A 233 -17.10 -6.76 -13.86
CA PHE A 233 -18.46 -7.30 -13.75
C PHE A 233 -18.69 -8.43 -14.76
N ASP A 234 -18.29 -8.27 -15.99
CA ASP A 234 -18.53 -9.25 -17.05
C ASP A 234 -17.77 -10.56 -16.81
N GLU A 235 -16.60 -10.50 -16.18
CA GLU A 235 -15.82 -11.70 -15.85
C GLU A 235 -16.31 -12.40 -14.58
N LEU A 236 -16.69 -11.67 -13.54
CA LEU A 236 -17.08 -12.27 -12.24
C LEU A 236 -18.58 -12.63 -12.17
N SER A 237 -19.46 -11.84 -12.79
CA SER A 237 -20.91 -12.05 -12.64
C SER A 237 -21.40 -13.42 -13.12
N PRO A 238 -20.88 -14.05 -14.20
CA PRO A 238 -21.28 -15.39 -14.58
C PRO A 238 -20.93 -16.46 -13.53
N ILE A 239 -19.81 -16.30 -12.84
CA ILE A 239 -19.39 -17.21 -11.77
C ILE A 239 -20.38 -17.12 -10.60
N LEU A 240 -20.76 -15.90 -10.21
CA LEU A 240 -21.73 -15.67 -9.12
C LEU A 240 -23.13 -16.20 -9.50
N GLU A 241 -23.55 -16.03 -10.73
CA GLU A 241 -24.84 -16.56 -11.22
C GLU A 241 -24.83 -18.09 -11.20
N GLN A 242 -23.86 -18.73 -11.84
CA GLN A 242 -23.83 -20.18 -12.03
C GLN A 242 -23.55 -20.96 -10.75
N ARG A 243 -22.64 -20.47 -9.92
CA ARG A 243 -22.20 -21.20 -8.71
C ARG A 243 -22.96 -20.84 -7.45
N PHE A 244 -23.49 -19.61 -7.36
CA PHE A 244 -24.10 -19.07 -6.15
C PHE A 244 -25.56 -18.65 -6.33
N GLY A 245 -26.13 -18.79 -7.54
CA GLY A 245 -27.52 -18.48 -7.81
C GLY A 245 -27.82 -16.97 -7.74
N ALA A 246 -26.85 -16.14 -8.06
CA ALA A 246 -27.03 -14.69 -8.10
C ALA A 246 -27.95 -14.27 -9.27
N VAL A 247 -28.72 -13.20 -9.07
CA VAL A 247 -29.55 -12.59 -10.13
C VAL A 247 -28.82 -11.38 -10.68
N LEU A 248 -28.65 -11.36 -12.02
CA LEU A 248 -27.94 -10.32 -12.73
C LEU A 248 -28.90 -9.28 -13.31
N MET A 249 -28.59 -8.01 -13.14
CA MET A 249 -29.22 -6.90 -13.86
C MET A 249 -28.15 -6.22 -14.70
N LYS A 250 -28.28 -6.30 -16.04
CA LYS A 250 -27.41 -5.63 -17.00
C LYS A 250 -28.21 -4.50 -17.67
N SER A 251 -27.89 -3.27 -17.32
CA SER A 251 -28.42 -2.10 -18.02
C SER A 251 -27.38 -0.99 -18.06
N TYR A 252 -27.42 -0.15 -19.08
CA TYR A 252 -26.43 0.91 -19.24
C TYR A 252 -26.33 1.78 -17.97
N GLY A 253 -25.14 1.80 -17.37
CA GLY A 253 -24.85 2.55 -16.15
C GLY A 253 -25.45 2.01 -14.84
N ARG A 254 -26.13 0.85 -14.87
CA ARG A 254 -26.79 0.26 -13.68
C ARG A 254 -26.60 -1.25 -13.57
N ASN A 255 -25.36 -1.71 -13.79
CA ASN A 255 -25.05 -3.13 -13.60
C ASN A 255 -25.10 -3.49 -12.12
N ARG A 256 -25.78 -4.60 -11.81
CA ARG A 256 -25.99 -5.07 -10.45
C ARG A 256 -26.04 -6.59 -10.38
N VAL A 257 -25.43 -7.14 -9.35
CA VAL A 257 -25.62 -8.53 -8.92
C VAL A 257 -26.41 -8.51 -7.62
N THR A 258 -27.39 -9.40 -7.50
CA THR A 258 -28.12 -9.63 -6.23
C THR A 258 -27.95 -11.08 -5.84
N MET A 259 -27.35 -11.33 -4.68
CA MET A 259 -27.14 -12.65 -4.10
C MET A 259 -28.43 -13.18 -3.45
N PRO A 260 -28.60 -14.50 -3.28
CA PRO A 260 -29.80 -15.09 -2.65
C PRO A 260 -30.05 -14.61 -1.21
N ASP A 261 -29.02 -14.19 -0.48
CA ASP A 261 -29.12 -13.62 0.87
C ASP A 261 -29.51 -12.14 0.90
N GLY A 262 -29.65 -11.52 -0.29
CA GLY A 262 -29.91 -10.10 -0.47
C GLY A 262 -28.67 -9.21 -0.46
N SER A 263 -27.46 -9.79 -0.40
CA SER A 263 -26.22 -9.04 -0.65
C SER A 263 -26.18 -8.54 -2.09
N THR A 264 -25.58 -7.37 -2.31
CA THR A 264 -25.59 -6.73 -3.63
C THR A 264 -24.22 -6.23 -4.04
N TRP A 265 -23.93 -6.36 -5.33
CA TRP A 265 -22.79 -5.72 -5.96
C TRP A 265 -23.28 -4.71 -7.00
N LEU A 266 -22.85 -3.47 -6.84
CA LEU A 266 -23.18 -2.35 -7.71
C LEU A 266 -21.94 -1.92 -8.50
N VAL A 267 -22.09 -1.69 -9.80
CA VAL A 267 -21.04 -1.19 -10.66
C VAL A 267 -21.43 0.19 -11.19
N ARG A 268 -20.63 1.20 -10.89
CA ARG A 268 -20.90 2.60 -11.23
C ARG A 268 -19.65 3.30 -11.75
N ALA A 269 -19.83 4.28 -12.64
CA ALA A 269 -18.75 5.19 -13.01
C ALA A 269 -18.37 6.09 -11.83
N ALA A 270 -17.08 6.42 -11.71
CA ALA A 270 -16.57 7.33 -10.69
C ALA A 270 -17.01 8.77 -10.98
N ASN A 271 -18.06 9.22 -10.33
CA ASN A 271 -18.57 10.58 -10.34
C ASN A 271 -19.00 11.03 -8.95
N ASN A 272 -19.28 12.31 -8.76
CA ASN A 272 -19.59 12.89 -7.44
C ASN A 272 -20.81 12.27 -6.73
N SER A 273 -21.69 11.58 -7.46
CA SER A 273 -22.86 10.88 -6.91
C SER A 273 -22.68 9.38 -6.73
N VAL A 274 -21.48 8.83 -6.97
CA VAL A 274 -21.20 7.38 -7.03
C VAL A 274 -21.65 6.63 -5.76
N GLY A 275 -21.46 7.22 -4.59
CA GLY A 275 -21.85 6.65 -3.28
C GLY A 275 -23.27 6.98 -2.83
N HIS A 276 -24.00 7.88 -3.51
CA HIS A 276 -25.29 8.36 -3.03
C HIS A 276 -26.34 7.24 -2.96
N GLY A 277 -27.09 7.22 -1.87
CA GLY A 277 -28.17 6.25 -1.64
C GLY A 277 -27.69 4.82 -1.37
N THR A 278 -26.40 4.62 -1.11
CA THR A 278 -25.83 3.32 -0.76
C THR A 278 -24.91 3.44 0.45
N SER A 279 -24.77 2.35 1.20
CA SER A 279 -23.81 2.23 2.31
C SER A 279 -22.98 0.95 2.09
N PRO A 280 -21.96 1.01 1.22
CA PRO A 280 -21.19 -0.18 0.88
C PRO A 280 -20.22 -0.56 2.01
N SER A 281 -20.14 -1.87 2.29
CA SER A 281 -19.16 -2.42 3.21
C SER A 281 -17.78 -2.63 2.54
N LEU A 282 -17.79 -2.85 1.22
CA LEU A 282 -16.59 -2.85 0.39
C LEU A 282 -16.78 -1.87 -0.77
N VAL A 283 -15.82 -1.00 -0.97
CA VAL A 283 -15.65 -0.23 -2.21
C VAL A 283 -14.38 -0.67 -2.88
N VAL A 284 -14.46 -1.00 -4.16
CA VAL A 284 -13.31 -1.28 -5.03
C VAL A 284 -13.20 -0.16 -6.05
N ALA A 285 -12.08 0.54 -6.01
CA ALA A 285 -11.75 1.59 -6.97
C ALA A 285 -10.55 1.13 -7.82
N ASP A 286 -10.81 0.72 -9.05
CA ASP A 286 -9.77 0.32 -10.01
C ASP A 286 -9.33 1.54 -10.83
N GLU A 287 -8.06 1.52 -11.28
CA GLU A 287 -7.40 2.63 -11.98
C GLU A 287 -7.55 3.97 -11.25
N MET A 288 -7.24 3.93 -9.93
CA MET A 288 -7.37 5.07 -9.00
C MET A 288 -6.65 6.34 -9.50
N TRP A 289 -5.60 6.22 -10.33
CA TRP A 289 -4.80 7.34 -10.82
C TRP A 289 -5.62 8.41 -11.56
N ASP A 290 -6.77 8.04 -12.10
CA ASP A 290 -7.64 8.93 -12.90
C ASP A 290 -9.00 9.22 -12.20
N ILE A 291 -9.16 8.85 -10.94
CA ILE A 291 -10.33 9.18 -10.11
C ILE A 291 -10.06 10.50 -9.38
N SER A 292 -11.04 11.43 -9.45
CA SER A 292 -10.87 12.74 -8.81
C SER A 292 -10.97 12.67 -7.28
N ARG A 293 -10.41 13.69 -6.62
CA ARG A 293 -10.44 13.81 -5.16
C ARG A 293 -11.86 13.94 -4.61
N GLU A 294 -12.72 14.66 -5.31
CA GLU A 294 -14.12 14.88 -4.93
C GLU A 294 -14.89 13.57 -4.91
N VAL A 295 -14.60 12.64 -5.83
CA VAL A 295 -15.22 11.30 -5.86
C VAL A 295 -14.82 10.48 -4.63
N ILE A 296 -13.56 10.47 -4.27
CA ILE A 296 -13.07 9.70 -3.12
C ILE A 296 -13.53 10.35 -1.80
N ASP A 297 -13.15 11.62 -1.58
CA ASP A 297 -13.34 12.30 -0.30
C ASP A 297 -14.79 12.74 -0.09
N GLY A 298 -15.51 13.11 -1.17
CA GLY A 298 -16.89 13.58 -1.12
C GLY A 298 -17.95 12.51 -1.38
N GLY A 299 -17.61 11.45 -2.10
CA GLY A 299 -18.54 10.39 -2.52
C GLY A 299 -18.35 9.07 -1.79
N LEU A 300 -17.20 8.42 -1.99
CA LEU A 300 -16.98 7.02 -1.56
C LEU A 300 -16.76 6.89 -0.04
N LEU A 301 -15.86 7.65 0.55
CA LEU A 301 -15.59 7.60 1.99
C LEU A 301 -16.81 7.96 2.84
N PRO A 302 -17.57 9.03 2.53
CA PRO A 302 -18.80 9.33 3.28
C PRO A 302 -19.86 8.24 3.18
N ALA A 303 -19.97 7.56 2.03
CA ALA A 303 -20.95 6.47 1.84
C ALA A 303 -20.69 5.27 2.77
N GLN A 304 -19.47 5.09 3.24
CA GLN A 304 -19.07 3.99 4.12
C GLN A 304 -19.19 4.30 5.62
N ARG A 305 -19.47 5.55 6.01
CA ARG A 305 -19.48 5.99 7.42
C ARG A 305 -20.41 5.18 8.33
N ALA A 306 -21.52 4.68 7.79
CA ALA A 306 -22.50 3.91 8.55
C ALA A 306 -22.11 2.42 8.71
N GLN A 307 -21.02 1.98 8.09
CA GLN A 307 -20.52 0.60 8.24
C GLN A 307 -19.57 0.50 9.43
N VAL A 308 -19.66 -0.61 10.16
CA VAL A 308 -18.82 -0.84 11.34
C VAL A 308 -17.35 -1.08 10.93
N SER A 309 -17.13 -1.87 9.90
CA SER A 309 -15.79 -2.26 9.45
C SER A 309 -15.74 -2.26 7.91
N PRO A 310 -15.79 -1.08 7.28
CA PRO A 310 -15.75 -0.97 5.82
C PRO A 310 -14.32 -1.05 5.30
N LEU A 311 -14.19 -1.38 4.01
CA LEU A 311 -12.94 -1.28 3.28
C LEU A 311 -13.13 -0.46 2.00
N LEU A 312 -12.31 0.58 1.82
CA LEU A 312 -12.07 1.23 0.53
C LEU A 312 -10.76 0.67 -0.02
N SER A 313 -10.86 -0.22 -0.99
CA SER A 313 -9.74 -0.88 -1.65
C SER A 313 -9.46 -0.21 -3.00
N MET A 314 -8.39 0.58 -3.06
CA MET A 314 -7.96 1.34 -4.24
C MET A 314 -6.77 0.65 -4.90
N TRP A 315 -6.86 0.40 -6.19
CA TRP A 315 -5.81 -0.25 -6.97
C TRP A 315 -5.44 0.58 -8.18
N SER A 316 -4.16 0.67 -8.50
CA SER A 316 -3.70 1.52 -9.59
C SER A 316 -2.33 1.15 -10.12
N THR A 317 -2.00 1.71 -11.26
CA THR A 317 -0.64 1.99 -11.69
C THR A 317 -0.28 3.42 -11.28
N ALA A 318 1.00 3.78 -11.24
CA ALA A 318 1.46 5.12 -10.98
C ALA A 318 0.72 6.16 -11.85
N GLY A 319 0.35 7.26 -11.24
CA GLY A 319 -0.36 8.35 -11.90
C GLY A 319 0.56 9.40 -12.52
N THR A 320 -0.03 10.56 -12.75
CA THR A 320 0.64 11.79 -13.21
C THR A 320 0.42 12.91 -12.20
N GLU A 321 0.95 14.10 -12.46
CA GLU A 321 0.70 15.30 -11.66
C GLU A 321 -0.81 15.64 -11.53
N ALA A 322 -1.64 15.22 -12.50
CA ALA A 322 -3.08 15.40 -12.46
C ALA A 322 -3.81 14.43 -11.52
N SER A 323 -3.15 13.36 -11.08
CA SER A 323 -3.71 12.31 -10.23
C SER A 323 -3.78 12.74 -8.75
N THR A 324 -4.44 13.86 -8.48
CA THR A 324 -4.40 14.57 -7.18
C THR A 324 -4.93 13.73 -6.01
N ALA A 325 -5.93 12.88 -6.24
CA ALA A 325 -6.44 11.98 -5.21
C ALA A 325 -5.40 10.91 -4.85
N MET A 326 -4.82 10.25 -5.85
CA MET A 326 -3.82 9.22 -5.63
C MET A 326 -2.54 9.78 -5.03
N LEU A 327 -2.12 11.00 -5.44
CA LEU A 327 -0.98 11.70 -4.85
C LEU A 327 -1.17 11.92 -3.34
N LYS A 328 -2.35 12.39 -2.92
CA LYS A 328 -2.69 12.58 -1.51
C LYS A 328 -2.56 11.28 -0.70
N TRP A 329 -3.16 10.20 -1.20
CA TRP A 329 -3.13 8.91 -0.50
C TRP A 329 -1.74 8.28 -0.49
N ARG A 330 -0.99 8.40 -1.60
CA ARG A 330 0.40 7.97 -1.66
C ARG A 330 1.28 8.75 -0.68
N GLU A 331 1.14 10.06 -0.61
CA GLU A 331 1.86 10.90 0.36
C GLU A 331 1.57 10.48 1.81
N GLN A 332 0.30 10.21 2.13
CA GLN A 332 -0.08 9.69 3.45
C GLN A 332 0.58 8.34 3.74
N GLY A 333 0.65 7.44 2.75
CA GLY A 333 1.34 6.14 2.88
C GLY A 333 2.84 6.31 3.13
N LEU A 334 3.49 7.18 2.36
CA LEU A 334 4.92 7.48 2.53
C LEU A 334 5.22 8.07 3.92
N ARG A 335 4.38 8.98 4.41
CA ARG A 335 4.50 9.51 5.78
C ARG A 335 4.31 8.44 6.84
N ALA A 336 3.35 7.53 6.66
CA ALA A 336 3.14 6.41 7.58
C ALA A 336 4.36 5.49 7.61
N ILE A 337 5.00 5.23 6.47
CA ILE A 337 6.25 4.47 6.38
C ILE A 337 7.38 5.20 7.13
N ASP A 338 7.60 6.47 6.81
CA ASP A 338 8.68 7.29 7.38
C ASP A 338 8.57 7.46 8.90
N THR A 339 7.34 7.55 9.43
CA THR A 339 7.10 7.73 10.86
C THR A 339 6.94 6.42 11.62
N GLY A 340 6.76 5.30 10.93
CA GLY A 340 6.40 4.01 11.52
C GLY A 340 5.00 3.99 12.16
N LYS A 341 4.24 5.10 12.06
CA LYS A 341 2.89 5.24 12.63
C LYS A 341 1.85 4.96 11.54
N ASN A 342 1.04 3.94 11.75
CA ASN A 342 -0.04 3.58 10.82
C ASN A 342 -1.39 3.71 11.52
N ALA A 343 -2.29 4.50 10.93
CA ALA A 343 -3.65 4.72 11.40
C ALA A 343 -4.66 4.12 10.40
N SER A 344 -4.87 2.80 10.44
CA SER A 344 -5.91 2.10 9.66
C SER A 344 -5.84 2.32 8.15
N PHE A 345 -4.63 2.49 7.60
CA PHE A 345 -4.36 2.67 6.19
C PHE A 345 -3.28 1.70 5.70
N TYR A 346 -3.63 0.82 4.78
CA TYR A 346 -2.66 -0.04 4.10
C TYR A 346 -2.21 0.60 2.80
N PHE A 347 -0.91 0.82 2.66
CA PHE A 347 -0.29 1.27 1.42
C PHE A 347 0.78 0.27 1.01
N ALA A 348 0.73 -0.18 -0.25
CA ALA A 348 1.73 -1.05 -0.84
C ALA A 348 2.05 -0.59 -2.27
N GLU A 349 3.33 -0.37 -2.57
CA GLU A 349 3.80 0.06 -3.89
C GLU A 349 4.96 -0.81 -4.36
N TRP A 350 4.76 -1.43 -5.51
CA TRP A 350 5.78 -2.12 -6.29
C TRP A 350 6.39 -1.12 -7.26
N SER A 351 7.58 -0.63 -6.98
CA SER A 351 8.28 0.35 -7.80
C SER A 351 9.80 0.21 -7.62
N PRO A 352 10.62 0.50 -8.63
CA PRO A 352 12.07 0.47 -8.49
C PRO A 352 12.56 1.41 -7.41
N PRO A 353 13.63 1.04 -6.67
CA PRO A 353 14.30 1.96 -5.78
C PRO A 353 15.03 3.05 -6.58
N PRO A 354 15.25 4.25 -5.98
CA PRO A 354 15.79 5.40 -6.69
C PRO A 354 17.27 5.27 -7.08
N ASP A 355 17.99 4.35 -6.45
CA ASP A 355 19.41 4.06 -6.71
C ASP A 355 19.63 3.12 -7.91
N ILE A 356 18.59 2.51 -8.45
CA ILE A 356 18.67 1.65 -9.63
C ILE A 356 18.17 2.42 -10.87
N ASN A 357 18.94 2.33 -11.97
CA ASN A 357 18.50 2.90 -13.23
C ASN A 357 17.21 2.19 -13.72
N PRO A 358 16.07 2.90 -13.81
CA PRO A 358 14.78 2.29 -14.14
C PRO A 358 14.68 1.75 -15.58
N MET A 359 15.63 2.11 -16.44
CA MET A 359 15.72 1.58 -17.82
C MET A 359 16.44 0.23 -17.91
N THR A 360 16.79 -0.37 -16.77
CA THR A 360 17.51 -1.66 -16.73
C THR A 360 16.61 -2.80 -16.23
N PRO A 361 16.85 -4.04 -16.68
CA PRO A 361 16.10 -5.22 -16.19
C PRO A 361 16.15 -5.39 -14.67
N ALA A 362 17.23 -4.96 -14.01
CA ALA A 362 17.36 -4.99 -12.56
C ALA A 362 16.30 -4.14 -11.83
N ALA A 363 15.80 -3.08 -12.46
CA ALA A 363 14.74 -2.24 -11.91
C ALA A 363 13.33 -2.84 -12.15
N TRP A 364 13.16 -3.57 -13.27
CA TRP A 364 11.82 -4.01 -13.71
C TRP A 364 11.20 -5.03 -12.77
N VAL A 365 11.99 -5.86 -12.10
CA VAL A 365 11.53 -6.86 -11.11
C VAL A 365 10.79 -6.23 -9.92
N TYR A 366 11.09 -4.97 -9.59
CA TYR A 366 10.44 -4.24 -8.49
C TYR A 366 9.05 -3.71 -8.86
N GLY A 367 8.88 -3.22 -10.09
CA GLY A 367 7.60 -2.65 -10.55
C GLY A 367 6.62 -3.69 -11.08
N ASN A 368 7.14 -4.84 -11.54
CA ASN A 368 6.39 -5.89 -12.23
C ASN A 368 6.41 -7.20 -11.45
N PRO A 369 5.59 -7.36 -10.40
CA PRO A 369 5.55 -8.57 -9.61
C PRO A 369 5.04 -9.81 -10.38
N ALA A 370 4.45 -9.63 -11.57
CA ALA A 370 4.05 -10.71 -12.49
C ALA A 370 5.14 -11.10 -13.49
N LEU A 371 6.31 -10.45 -13.45
CA LEU A 371 7.42 -10.75 -14.34
C LEU A 371 7.94 -12.17 -14.10
N GLY A 372 8.13 -12.93 -15.18
CA GLY A 372 8.49 -14.35 -15.13
C GLY A 372 7.31 -15.30 -14.86
N ILE A 373 6.09 -14.79 -14.66
CA ILE A 373 4.86 -15.58 -14.47
C ILE A 373 3.92 -15.38 -15.66
N THR A 374 3.38 -14.18 -15.84
CA THR A 374 2.48 -13.82 -16.94
C THR A 374 3.05 -12.75 -17.85
N LEU A 375 4.09 -12.06 -17.41
CA LEU A 375 4.81 -11.04 -18.17
C LEU A 375 6.24 -11.53 -18.40
N THR A 376 6.75 -11.39 -19.65
CA THR A 376 8.11 -11.82 -19.98
C THR A 376 9.09 -10.64 -20.01
N PRO A 377 10.38 -10.88 -19.71
CA PRO A 377 11.42 -9.86 -19.81
C PRO A 377 11.56 -9.26 -21.22
N GLU A 378 11.35 -10.07 -22.26
CA GLU A 378 11.41 -9.64 -23.66
C GLU A 378 10.32 -8.60 -23.99
N THR A 379 9.14 -8.74 -23.40
CA THR A 379 8.05 -7.76 -23.53
C THR A 379 8.47 -6.41 -22.97
N LEU A 380 9.05 -6.39 -21.76
CA LEU A 380 9.51 -5.15 -21.14
C LEU A 380 10.70 -4.54 -21.87
N LEU A 381 11.59 -5.38 -22.43
CA LEU A 381 12.71 -4.91 -23.25
C LEU A 381 12.17 -4.18 -24.49
N ALA A 382 11.24 -4.78 -25.23
CA ALA A 382 10.61 -4.15 -26.40
C ALA A 382 9.89 -2.84 -26.04
N GLU A 383 9.17 -2.80 -24.90
CA GLU A 383 8.54 -1.59 -24.41
C GLU A 383 9.54 -0.50 -24.03
N SER A 384 10.72 -0.86 -23.49
CA SER A 384 11.76 0.07 -23.09
C SER A 384 12.45 0.79 -24.26
N GLU A 385 12.34 0.22 -25.48
CA GLU A 385 12.85 0.83 -26.71
C GLU A 385 11.92 1.93 -27.27
N ASN A 386 10.71 2.07 -26.70
CA ASN A 386 9.77 3.09 -27.12
C ASN A 386 10.34 4.49 -26.87
N PRO A 387 10.28 5.42 -27.86
CA PRO A 387 10.68 6.81 -27.71
C PRO A 387 9.98 7.54 -26.54
N ASP A 388 8.74 7.18 -26.21
CA ASP A 388 8.01 7.70 -25.06
C ASP A 388 8.47 7.01 -23.75
N ARG A 389 9.64 7.39 -23.28
CA ARG A 389 10.21 6.90 -22.02
C ARG A 389 9.32 7.19 -20.80
N ALA A 390 8.62 8.31 -20.79
CA ALA A 390 7.74 8.67 -19.68
C ALA A 390 6.59 7.67 -19.54
N SER A 391 5.99 7.27 -20.67
CA SER A 391 4.95 6.25 -20.68
C SER A 391 5.48 4.89 -20.18
N PHE A 392 6.66 4.46 -20.64
CA PHE A 392 7.30 3.24 -20.17
C PHE A 392 7.55 3.26 -18.67
N LEU A 393 8.19 4.32 -18.15
CA LEU A 393 8.51 4.44 -16.73
C LEU A 393 7.25 4.39 -15.86
N ARG A 394 6.17 5.03 -16.29
CA ARG A 394 4.90 5.02 -15.58
C ARG A 394 4.17 3.69 -15.69
N ALA A 395 3.98 3.19 -16.91
CA ALA A 395 3.13 2.04 -17.17
C ALA A 395 3.82 0.72 -16.83
N SER A 396 5.11 0.59 -17.16
CA SER A 396 5.86 -0.66 -17.09
C SER A 396 6.83 -0.72 -15.92
N CYS A 397 7.19 0.44 -15.31
CA CYS A 397 8.00 0.46 -14.09
C CYS A 397 7.24 0.95 -12.85
N ASN A 398 6.00 1.36 -12.99
CA ASN A 398 5.20 1.95 -11.89
C ASN A 398 5.88 3.14 -11.21
N LEU A 399 6.59 3.95 -11.98
CA LEU A 399 7.25 5.14 -11.49
C LEU A 399 6.39 6.38 -11.72
N TRP A 400 6.34 7.23 -10.71
CA TRP A 400 5.76 8.56 -10.80
C TRP A 400 6.70 9.43 -11.62
N VAL A 401 6.37 9.60 -12.88
CA VAL A 401 7.13 10.46 -13.78
C VAL A 401 6.40 11.78 -13.85
N ALA A 402 7.07 12.84 -13.44
CA ALA A 402 6.69 14.16 -13.89
C ALA A 402 6.82 14.16 -15.42
N SER A 403 5.82 14.69 -16.15
CA SER A 403 5.91 14.94 -17.59
C SER A 403 7.29 15.50 -17.94
N ASP A 404 7.68 15.68 -19.21
CA ASP A 404 8.99 16.16 -19.75
C ASP A 404 9.81 17.17 -18.92
N LYS A 405 9.41 17.43 -17.68
CA LYS A 405 9.88 18.42 -16.71
C LYS A 405 10.58 17.81 -15.49
N SER A 406 10.97 16.52 -15.53
CA SER A 406 11.83 15.98 -14.45
C SER A 406 13.08 16.87 -14.33
N TRP A 407 13.33 17.38 -13.13
CA TRP A 407 14.48 18.26 -12.92
C TRP A 407 15.81 17.53 -13.00
N ILE A 408 15.83 16.22 -12.81
CA ILE A 408 16.97 15.32 -12.95
C ILE A 408 16.58 14.17 -13.88
N GLN A 409 17.49 13.76 -14.77
CA GLN A 409 17.26 12.63 -15.67
C GLN A 409 17.29 11.30 -14.89
N PRO A 410 16.43 10.34 -15.26
CA PRO A 410 16.46 9.00 -14.67
C PRO A 410 17.87 8.38 -14.74
N GLY A 411 18.37 7.82 -13.62
CA GLY A 411 19.71 7.23 -13.52
C GLY A 411 20.85 8.23 -13.31
N GLN A 412 20.60 9.53 -13.37
CA GLN A 412 21.63 10.55 -13.16
C GLN A 412 22.05 10.65 -11.69
N TRP A 413 21.09 10.60 -10.77
CA TRP A 413 21.37 10.72 -9.33
C TRP A 413 22.23 9.58 -8.80
N PRO A 414 21.95 8.29 -9.05
CA PRO A 414 22.78 7.19 -8.56
C PRO A 414 24.25 7.26 -9.04
N ALA A 415 24.48 7.86 -10.20
CA ALA A 415 25.83 8.02 -10.74
C ALA A 415 26.69 9.08 -10.02
N LEU A 416 26.11 9.81 -9.06
CA LEU A 416 26.75 10.89 -8.31
C LEU A 416 27.02 10.49 -6.84
N GLN A 417 27.03 9.20 -6.54
CA GLN A 417 27.37 8.72 -5.20
C GLN A 417 28.86 8.92 -4.91
N TYR A 418 29.14 9.47 -3.73
CA TYR A 418 30.49 9.71 -3.24
C TYR A 418 30.86 8.67 -2.18
N ASP A 419 31.90 7.91 -2.43
CA ASP A 419 32.34 6.83 -1.54
C ASP A 419 33.48 7.26 -0.59
N GLY A 420 33.87 8.54 -0.60
CA GLY A 420 34.93 9.08 0.24
C GLY A 420 34.44 9.59 1.58
N GLU A 421 35.37 9.98 2.45
CA GLU A 421 35.07 10.61 3.73
C GLU A 421 34.55 12.04 3.49
N VAL A 422 33.43 12.37 4.15
CA VAL A 422 32.80 13.69 4.04
C VAL A 422 33.39 14.62 5.12
N PRO A 423 34.01 15.75 4.71
CA PRO A 423 34.62 16.69 5.68
C PRO A 423 33.57 17.27 6.64
N GLU A 424 34.04 17.75 7.79
CA GLU A 424 33.24 18.50 8.73
C GLU A 424 32.96 19.94 8.24
N GLY A 425 31.95 20.60 8.85
CA GLY A 425 31.60 21.98 8.53
C GLY A 425 30.55 22.10 7.43
N GLY A 426 30.54 23.21 6.69
CA GLY A 426 29.63 23.47 5.58
C GLY A 426 28.31 24.15 5.97
N THR A 427 27.32 24.04 5.08
CA THR A 427 25.99 24.63 5.28
C THR A 427 24.95 23.54 5.55
N VAL A 428 24.19 23.68 6.65
CA VAL A 428 23.07 22.82 7.02
C VAL A 428 21.79 23.57 6.70
N ALA A 429 20.97 23.06 5.79
CA ALA A 429 19.65 23.62 5.54
C ALA A 429 18.58 22.82 6.31
N ILE A 430 17.64 23.53 6.96
CA ILE A 430 16.60 22.94 7.81
C ILE A 430 15.22 23.45 7.35
N GLU A 431 14.29 22.52 7.15
CA GLU A 431 12.90 22.79 6.77
C GLU A 431 11.94 21.92 7.60
N THR A 432 10.72 22.39 7.80
CA THR A 432 9.61 21.60 8.37
C THR A 432 8.87 20.82 7.29
N SER A 433 8.24 19.69 7.66
CA SER A 433 7.24 19.04 6.80
C SER A 433 6.04 19.97 6.54
N LEU A 434 5.27 19.69 5.49
CA LEU A 434 4.07 20.49 5.14
C LEU A 434 3.01 20.55 6.25
N ASP A 435 3.01 19.60 7.17
CA ASP A 435 2.10 19.53 8.32
C ASP A 435 2.75 20.00 9.63
N ASP A 436 3.96 20.58 9.54
CA ASP A 436 4.76 21.08 10.67
C ASP A 436 5.03 20.05 11.77
N THR A 437 4.99 18.75 11.45
CA THR A 437 5.16 17.67 12.42
C THR A 437 6.59 17.13 12.50
N ARG A 438 7.44 17.43 11.50
CA ARG A 438 8.82 16.91 11.39
C ARG A 438 9.77 17.96 10.87
N TYR A 439 11.07 17.76 11.16
CA TYR A 439 12.17 18.63 10.73
C TYR A 439 13.17 17.83 9.91
N PHE A 440 13.56 18.36 8.76
CA PHE A 440 14.49 17.74 7.84
C PHE A 440 15.73 18.61 7.67
N ALA A 441 16.90 17.99 7.69
CA ALA A 441 18.14 18.70 7.50
C ALA A 441 19.09 18.00 6.53
N VAL A 442 19.64 18.79 5.60
CA VAL A 442 20.70 18.37 4.67
C VAL A 442 21.89 19.28 4.87
N ARG A 443 23.05 18.68 5.04
CA ARG A 443 24.34 19.39 5.09
C ARG A 443 25.04 19.26 3.74
N CYS A 444 25.61 20.36 3.27
CA CYS A 444 26.47 20.39 2.10
C CYS A 444 27.86 20.91 2.44
N VAL A 445 28.89 20.23 1.97
CA VAL A 445 30.30 20.58 2.19
C VAL A 445 31.03 20.65 0.84
N ALA A 446 31.84 21.70 0.65
CA ALA A 446 32.69 21.84 -0.54
C ALA A 446 34.01 21.06 -0.36
N LEU A 447 34.38 20.30 -1.38
CA LEU A 447 35.69 19.65 -1.48
C LEU A 447 36.72 20.57 -2.17
N PRO A 448 38.04 20.31 -1.99
CA PRO A 448 39.08 21.10 -2.63
C PRO A 448 39.04 21.09 -4.17
N ASP A 449 38.46 20.06 -4.77
CA ASP A 449 38.28 19.88 -6.22
C ASP A 449 37.01 20.55 -6.78
N ARG A 450 36.36 21.41 -6.01
CA ARG A 450 35.12 22.15 -6.30
C ARG A 450 33.85 21.29 -6.29
N ARG A 451 33.93 20.00 -5.98
CA ARG A 451 32.74 19.20 -5.78
C ARG A 451 32.07 19.59 -4.46
N THR A 452 30.77 19.46 -4.40
CA THR A 452 29.97 19.65 -3.19
C THR A 452 29.33 18.32 -2.83
N ILE A 453 29.42 17.89 -1.58
CA ILE A 453 28.80 16.65 -1.10
C ILE A 453 27.59 17.01 -0.26
N ALA A 454 26.45 16.41 -0.58
CA ALA A 454 25.20 16.50 0.20
C ALA A 454 25.03 15.26 1.07
N THR A 455 24.72 15.46 2.34
CA THR A 455 24.45 14.41 3.33
C THR A 455 23.19 14.71 4.09
N VAL A 456 22.39 13.67 4.43
CA VAL A 456 21.26 13.85 5.35
C VAL A 456 21.84 14.00 6.76
N GLU A 457 21.68 15.17 7.35
CA GLU A 457 22.24 15.44 8.68
C GLU A 457 21.34 14.90 9.79
N PHE A 458 20.04 15.14 9.70
CA PHE A 458 19.05 14.55 10.58
C PHE A 458 17.63 14.63 9.99
N VAL A 459 16.76 13.79 10.54
CA VAL A 459 15.30 13.92 10.48
C VAL A 459 14.80 13.81 11.91
N ALA A 460 14.09 14.82 12.40
CA ALA A 460 13.63 14.91 13.77
C ALA A 460 12.09 14.99 13.85
N ASP A 461 11.49 14.28 14.81
CA ASP A 461 10.04 14.25 15.00
C ASP A 461 9.53 15.39 15.92
N THR A 462 10.43 16.09 16.59
CA THR A 462 10.08 17.20 17.48
C THR A 462 11.03 18.38 17.33
N PHE A 463 10.55 19.57 17.68
CA PHE A 463 11.39 20.77 17.73
C PHE A 463 12.55 20.64 18.72
N SER A 464 12.32 20.03 19.89
CA SER A 464 13.37 19.78 20.88
C SER A 464 14.48 18.87 20.37
N GLU A 465 14.13 17.83 19.64
CA GLU A 465 15.09 16.92 19.00
C GLU A 465 15.91 17.66 17.93
N MET A 466 15.24 18.43 17.07
CA MET A 466 15.89 19.27 16.08
C MET A 466 16.89 20.24 16.73
N LEU A 467 16.53 20.93 17.83
CA LEU A 467 17.44 21.81 18.55
C LEU A 467 18.64 21.05 19.12
N SER A 468 18.44 19.85 19.66
CA SER A 468 19.54 19.03 20.17
C SER A 468 20.55 18.65 19.06
N HIS A 469 20.08 18.41 17.84
CA HIS A 469 20.96 18.23 16.68
C HIS A 469 21.71 19.53 16.32
N VAL A 470 21.01 20.65 16.28
CA VAL A 470 21.61 21.97 15.99
C VAL A 470 22.67 22.33 17.03
N GLU A 471 22.43 22.11 18.32
CA GLU A 471 23.40 22.35 19.38
C GLU A 471 24.69 21.54 19.21
N ARG A 472 24.57 20.26 18.86
CA ARG A 472 25.74 19.41 18.55
C ARG A 472 26.54 19.93 17.35
N LEU A 473 25.86 20.34 16.29
CA LEU A 473 26.48 20.92 15.10
C LEU A 473 27.16 22.26 15.39
N CYS A 474 26.69 23.00 16.36
CA CYS A 474 27.27 24.26 16.80
C CYS A 474 28.65 24.11 17.45
N ALA A 475 29.06 22.93 17.89
CA ALA A 475 30.40 22.65 18.35
C ALA A 475 31.47 22.96 17.28
N ASN A 476 31.10 22.83 15.98
CA ASN A 476 31.97 23.25 14.89
C ASN A 476 31.60 24.68 14.42
N PRO A 477 32.50 25.69 14.61
CA PRO A 477 32.23 27.07 14.23
C PRO A 477 32.12 27.28 12.71
N ALA A 478 32.59 26.34 11.88
CA ALA A 478 32.50 26.42 10.42
C ALA A 478 31.12 26.07 9.86
N VAL A 479 30.20 25.51 10.69
CA VAL A 479 28.84 25.19 10.26
C VAL A 479 27.99 26.46 10.21
N LYS A 480 27.29 26.67 9.10
CA LYS A 480 26.26 27.71 8.89
C LYS A 480 24.90 27.06 8.72
N PHE A 481 23.83 27.77 9.08
CA PHE A 481 22.46 27.26 8.99
C PHE A 481 21.65 28.05 7.98
N ALA A 482 20.96 27.35 7.08
CA ALA A 482 19.95 27.91 6.18
C ALA A 482 18.59 27.39 6.68
N ILE A 483 17.74 28.28 7.19
CA ILE A 483 16.50 27.88 7.87
C ILE A 483 15.29 28.56 7.22
N THR A 484 14.16 27.86 7.21
CA THR A 484 12.91 28.42 6.71
C THR A 484 12.28 29.35 7.73
N PRO A 485 11.37 30.28 7.33
CA PRO A 485 10.71 31.20 8.24
C PRO A 485 9.98 30.50 9.40
N THR A 486 9.43 29.31 9.17
CA THR A 486 8.77 28.51 10.21
C THR A 486 9.76 28.12 11.31
N VAL A 487 10.96 27.69 10.93
CA VAL A 487 12.05 27.35 11.88
C VAL A 487 12.61 28.61 12.54
N ASP A 488 12.74 29.71 11.77
CA ASP A 488 13.29 30.98 12.25
C ASP A 488 12.50 31.60 13.41
N ASN A 489 11.17 31.46 13.40
CA ASN A 489 10.30 31.98 14.48
C ASN A 489 10.67 31.46 15.87
N HIS A 490 11.34 30.34 15.96
CA HIS A 490 11.72 29.68 17.22
C HIS A 490 13.23 29.49 17.35
N TRP A 491 14.02 30.11 16.45
CA TRP A 491 15.47 29.97 16.43
C TRP A 491 16.14 30.62 17.64
N PRO A 492 17.12 29.96 18.29
CA PRO A 492 17.80 30.52 19.47
C PRO A 492 18.56 31.82 19.13
N LEU A 493 18.37 32.87 19.92
CA LEU A 493 19.06 34.18 19.74
C LEU A 493 20.57 34.03 19.74
N SER A 494 21.13 33.10 20.51
CA SER A 494 22.56 32.81 20.58
C SER A 494 23.15 32.36 19.25
N LEU A 495 22.32 31.82 18.33
CA LEU A 495 22.73 31.29 17.05
C LEU A 495 22.34 32.21 15.85
N GLU A 496 21.81 33.39 16.15
CA GLU A 496 21.31 34.32 15.14
C GLU A 496 22.35 34.70 14.08
N ARG A 497 23.61 34.88 14.48
CA ARG A 497 24.72 35.25 13.55
C ARG A 497 25.12 34.11 12.60
N ARG A 498 24.72 32.87 12.86
CA ARG A 498 25.07 31.69 12.06
C ARG A 498 23.97 31.26 11.10
N ARG A 499 22.82 31.98 11.08
CA ARG A 499 21.67 31.63 10.26
C ARG A 499 21.52 32.51 9.03
N ILE A 500 20.96 31.93 8.00
CA ILE A 500 20.45 32.60 6.80
C ILE A 500 19.01 32.14 6.63
N VAL A 501 18.06 33.05 6.55
CA VAL A 501 16.65 32.70 6.29
C VAL A 501 16.49 32.46 4.79
N VAL A 502 15.91 31.31 4.44
CA VAL A 502 15.67 30.87 3.07
C VAL A 502 14.20 30.52 2.87
N GLY A 503 13.70 30.70 1.66
CA GLY A 503 12.30 30.42 1.34
C GLY A 503 12.09 30.14 -0.14
N TYR A 504 10.87 30.37 -0.62
CA TYR A 504 10.51 30.10 -2.01
C TYR A 504 11.32 30.92 -3.01
N GLY A 505 11.67 32.17 -2.67
CA GLY A 505 12.50 33.03 -3.51
C GLY A 505 13.88 32.42 -3.79
N GLU A 506 14.48 31.83 -2.75
CA GLU A 506 15.78 31.15 -2.83
C GLU A 506 15.67 29.83 -3.61
N ILE A 507 14.58 29.04 -3.44
CA ILE A 507 14.32 27.85 -4.27
C ILE A 507 14.24 28.23 -5.74
N LEU A 508 13.50 29.28 -6.09
CA LEU A 508 13.37 29.76 -7.47
C LEU A 508 14.73 30.19 -8.06
N LYS A 509 15.56 30.82 -7.25
CA LYS A 509 16.89 31.30 -7.63
C LYS A 509 17.93 30.17 -7.73
N PHE A 510 17.90 29.22 -6.82
CA PHE A 510 18.97 28.23 -6.65
C PHE A 510 18.73 26.93 -7.41
N THR A 511 17.46 26.55 -7.66
CA THR A 511 17.17 25.29 -8.37
C THR A 511 17.87 25.18 -9.73
N PRO A 512 17.91 26.22 -10.61
CA PRO A 512 18.65 26.14 -11.86
C PRO A 512 20.15 25.92 -11.67
N SER A 513 20.75 26.61 -10.70
CA SER A 513 22.18 26.50 -10.40
C SER A 513 22.54 25.11 -9.91
N VAL A 514 21.74 24.55 -8.98
CA VAL A 514 21.98 23.19 -8.45
C VAL A 514 21.71 22.15 -9.52
N LYS A 515 20.73 22.32 -10.39
CA LYS A 515 20.52 21.46 -11.56
C LYS A 515 21.77 21.44 -12.46
N ASN A 516 22.39 22.59 -12.70
CA ASN A 516 23.63 22.67 -13.47
C ASN A 516 24.79 21.95 -12.74
N MET A 517 24.91 22.12 -11.41
CA MET A 517 25.91 21.38 -10.61
C MET A 517 25.75 19.84 -10.75
N ILE A 518 24.52 19.34 -10.77
CA ILE A 518 24.21 17.94 -11.00
C ILE A 518 24.64 17.52 -12.41
N ASN A 519 24.29 18.30 -13.44
CA ASN A 519 24.64 18.02 -14.84
C ASN A 519 26.16 18.02 -15.08
N GLU A 520 26.88 18.92 -14.42
CA GLU A 520 28.32 19.06 -14.50
C GLU A 520 29.08 18.12 -13.54
N LYS A 521 28.36 17.27 -12.79
CA LYS A 521 28.91 16.35 -11.78
C LYS A 521 29.69 17.07 -10.67
N LEU A 522 29.24 18.25 -10.30
CA LEU A 522 29.80 19.05 -9.20
C LEU A 522 29.04 18.85 -7.89
N LEU A 523 27.79 18.35 -7.91
CA LEU A 523 27.05 17.97 -6.72
C LEU A 523 27.01 16.44 -6.62
N TRP A 524 27.46 15.92 -5.48
CA TRP A 524 27.52 14.51 -5.15
C TRP A 524 26.76 14.25 -3.85
N HIS A 525 26.51 12.99 -3.48
CA HIS A 525 25.78 12.62 -2.27
C HIS A 525 26.39 11.38 -1.60
N ASP A 526 26.08 11.17 -0.32
CA ASP A 526 26.58 10.09 0.54
C ASP A 526 25.92 8.71 0.31
N GLY A 527 25.02 8.59 -0.66
CA GLY A 527 24.26 7.36 -0.90
C GLY A 527 23.01 7.21 -0.01
N SER A 528 22.60 8.24 0.74
CA SER A 528 21.39 8.21 1.55
C SER A 528 20.15 7.90 0.72
N ASN A 529 19.44 6.81 1.07
CA ASN A 529 18.18 6.41 0.43
C ASN A 529 17.09 7.45 0.65
N GLN A 530 17.03 8.10 1.83
CA GLN A 530 16.05 9.13 2.12
C GLN A 530 16.20 10.34 1.20
N LEU A 531 17.45 10.82 1.01
CA LEU A 531 17.71 11.93 0.09
C LEU A 531 17.38 11.53 -1.36
N ALA A 532 17.77 10.33 -1.78
CA ALA A 532 17.50 9.81 -3.12
C ALA A 532 15.99 9.74 -3.41
N GLU A 533 15.18 9.29 -2.45
CA GLU A 533 13.72 9.28 -2.57
C GLU A 533 13.14 10.70 -2.73
N HIS A 534 13.55 11.65 -1.90
CA HIS A 534 13.09 13.04 -1.99
C HIS A 534 13.52 13.71 -3.31
N VAL A 535 14.73 13.42 -3.78
CA VAL A 535 15.25 13.95 -5.04
C VAL A 535 14.50 13.35 -6.23
N SER A 536 14.23 12.05 -6.23
CA SER A 536 13.52 11.36 -7.32
C SER A 536 12.06 11.80 -7.46
N ARG A 537 11.42 12.13 -6.35
CA ARG A 537 10.01 12.60 -6.29
C ARG A 537 9.88 14.09 -6.66
N ALA A 538 10.95 14.86 -6.56
CA ALA A 538 10.88 16.29 -6.73
C ALA A 538 10.52 16.69 -8.17
N VAL A 539 9.47 17.50 -8.29
CA VAL A 539 8.98 18.08 -9.54
C VAL A 539 9.38 19.54 -9.62
N ALA A 540 10.05 19.91 -10.71
CA ALA A 540 10.35 21.32 -10.99
C ALA A 540 9.26 21.96 -11.83
N VAL A 541 8.73 23.09 -11.37
CA VAL A 541 7.76 23.89 -12.09
C VAL A 541 8.40 25.19 -12.59
N ARG A 542 7.97 25.67 -13.76
CA ARG A 542 8.37 26.98 -14.25
C ARG A 542 7.59 28.07 -13.54
N SER A 543 8.30 29.05 -13.00
CA SER A 543 7.75 30.25 -12.37
C SER A 543 8.66 31.42 -12.67
N GLN A 544 8.13 32.54 -13.11
CA GLN A 544 8.88 33.79 -13.36
C GLN A 544 10.17 33.58 -14.19
N ASN A 545 10.08 32.86 -15.31
CA ASN A 545 11.20 32.49 -16.20
C ASN A 545 12.30 31.64 -15.56
N SER A 546 12.09 31.08 -14.37
CA SER A 546 13.01 30.15 -13.69
C SER A 546 12.30 28.82 -13.39
N ILE A 547 13.01 27.89 -12.74
CA ILE A 547 12.44 26.64 -12.25
C ILE A 547 12.55 26.57 -10.72
N ALA A 548 11.54 26.03 -10.06
CA ALA A 548 11.55 25.79 -8.62
C ALA A 548 11.00 24.41 -8.30
N LEU A 549 11.55 23.75 -7.29
CA LEU A 549 10.98 22.50 -6.76
C LEU A 549 9.65 22.80 -6.06
N SER A 550 8.60 22.06 -6.42
CA SER A 550 7.25 22.26 -5.91
C SER A 550 6.79 21.08 -5.07
N SER A 551 6.62 21.27 -3.76
CA SER A 551 6.03 20.26 -2.88
C SER A 551 4.59 19.90 -3.27
N GLN A 552 3.81 20.86 -3.78
CA GLN A 552 2.42 20.64 -4.20
C GLN A 552 2.27 19.77 -5.46
N ARG A 553 3.28 19.78 -6.33
CA ARG A 553 3.28 19.03 -7.60
C ARG A 553 4.05 17.72 -7.51
N SER A 554 4.82 17.55 -6.45
CA SER A 554 5.62 16.34 -6.22
C SER A 554 4.77 15.21 -5.67
N PRO A 555 5.00 13.94 -6.11
CA PRO A 555 4.21 12.78 -5.69
C PRO A 555 4.61 12.25 -4.29
N GLY A 556 4.97 13.11 -3.38
CA GLY A 556 5.33 12.80 -2.00
C GLY A 556 6.27 13.86 -1.40
N PRO A 557 6.77 13.64 -0.17
CA PRO A 557 7.67 14.55 0.52
C PRO A 557 8.96 14.83 -0.27
N ILE A 558 9.39 16.09 -0.33
CA ILE A 558 10.62 16.54 -1.00
C ILE A 558 11.46 17.50 -0.16
N GLU A 559 11.22 17.59 1.13
CA GLU A 559 11.87 18.53 2.04
C GLU A 559 13.40 18.38 2.00
N LEU A 560 13.94 17.13 2.02
CA LEU A 560 15.38 16.91 1.89
C LEU A 560 15.94 17.41 0.56
N ALA A 561 15.21 17.27 -0.55
CA ALA A 561 15.63 17.79 -1.85
C ALA A 561 15.67 19.33 -1.85
N ARG A 562 14.72 19.99 -1.20
CA ARG A 562 14.71 21.45 -1.04
C ARG A 562 15.84 21.93 -0.13
N CYS A 563 16.03 21.27 1.01
CA CYS A 563 17.18 21.51 1.90
C CYS A 563 18.51 21.37 1.16
N MET A 564 18.65 20.32 0.34
CA MET A 564 19.84 20.13 -0.49
C MET A 564 20.06 21.29 -1.46
N VAL A 565 19.00 21.80 -2.11
CA VAL A 565 19.12 22.93 -3.04
C VAL A 565 19.63 24.17 -2.32
N TRP A 566 19.10 24.50 -1.13
CA TRP A 566 19.57 25.64 -0.35
C TRP A 566 21.01 25.44 0.13
N ALA A 567 21.30 24.31 0.74
CA ALA A 567 22.61 24.02 1.29
C ALA A 567 23.71 24.00 0.21
N ALA A 568 23.48 23.32 -0.91
CA ALA A 568 24.44 23.22 -2.01
C ALA A 568 24.72 24.59 -2.66
N ALA A 569 23.68 25.37 -2.95
CA ALA A 569 23.84 26.70 -3.55
C ALA A 569 24.57 27.68 -2.62
N LEU A 570 24.34 27.62 -1.32
CA LEU A 570 25.01 28.49 -0.35
C LEU A 570 26.46 28.06 -0.10
N THR A 571 26.74 26.73 -0.14
CA THR A 571 28.10 26.19 0.03
C THR A 571 28.99 26.49 -1.18
N SER A 572 28.44 26.44 -2.40
CA SER A 572 29.20 26.65 -3.64
C SER A 572 29.49 28.13 -3.95
N ARG A 573 28.93 29.09 -3.18
CA ARG A 573 29.23 30.52 -3.38
C ARG A 573 30.67 30.82 -2.97
N PRO A 574 31.42 31.54 -3.82
CA PRO A 574 32.74 32.01 -3.38
C PRO A 574 32.58 32.85 -2.12
N THR A 575 33.34 32.56 -1.10
CA THR A 575 33.54 33.46 0.04
C THR A 575 34.32 34.66 -0.49
N SER A 576 33.60 35.79 -0.69
CA SER A 576 34.24 37.09 -1.01
C SER A 576 35.08 37.56 0.15
#